data_79e298909182c334fa7d391b75b0bda0
#
_entry.id   79e298909182c334fa7d391b75b0bda0
#
_cell.length_a   1.000
_cell.length_b   1.000
_cell.length_c   1.000
_cell.angle_alpha   90.00
_cell.angle_beta   90.00
_cell.angle_gamma   90.00
#
_symmetry.space_group_name_H-M   'P 1'
#
loop_
_entity.id
_entity.type
_entity.pdbx_description
1 polymer ?
#
loop_
_entity_poly.entity_id
_entity_poly.type
_entity_poly.pdbx_seq_one_letter_code
_entity_poly.pdbx_strand_id
1 'polypeptide(L)'
;MEEIKVNEYVRLKSGLIGKFYNIEEGYDGNIQINFEEFGYEYEDIEQFYNDIKLHSKILSEVVEVGDFVNEKLIHKIDKGPNYCYLYYGNCKTIVDYQIKTILTKEQFLANCYKVGGEDE
;
A
#
# COMPACT_ATOMS: atom_id res chain seq x y z
N MET A 1 -11.76 0.41 -14.89
CA MET A 1 -10.81 0.75 -13.83
C MET A 1 -9.89 1.84 -14.30
N GLU A 2 -9.57 2.77 -13.40
CA GLU A 2 -8.72 3.85 -13.75
C GLU A 2 -7.32 3.40 -14.02
N GLU A 3 -6.67 4.04 -14.96
CA GLU A 3 -5.32 3.70 -15.30
C GLU A 3 -4.37 4.24 -14.25
N ILE A 4 -3.37 3.45 -13.89
CA ILE A 4 -2.36 3.89 -12.95
C ILE A 4 -1.36 4.77 -13.68
N LYS A 5 -1.00 5.89 -13.09
CA LYS A 5 -0.07 6.83 -13.69
C LYS A 5 1.27 6.81 -12.98
N VAL A 6 2.30 7.23 -13.68
CA VAL A 6 3.64 7.30 -13.12
C VAL A 6 3.61 8.17 -11.86
N ASN A 7 4.32 7.73 -10.85
CA ASN A 7 4.45 8.40 -9.56
C ASN A 7 3.24 8.25 -8.66
N GLU A 8 2.26 7.42 -9.03
CA GLU A 8 1.21 7.11 -8.08
C GLU A 8 1.69 6.03 -7.13
N TYR A 9 1.27 6.14 -5.88
CA TYR A 9 1.50 5.09 -4.91
C TYR A 9 0.43 4.02 -5.11
N VAL A 10 0.84 2.77 -5.11
CA VAL A 10 -0.06 1.64 -5.34
C VAL A 10 0.04 0.71 -4.15
N ARG A 11 -1.09 0.36 -3.58
CA ARG A 11 -1.16 -0.62 -2.50
C ARG A 11 -1.74 -1.89 -3.08
N LEU A 12 -1.01 -2.97 -3.00
CA LEU A 12 -1.47 -4.26 -3.48
C LEU A 12 -2.27 -4.96 -2.39
N LYS A 13 -3.00 -5.99 -2.74
CA LYS A 13 -3.82 -6.70 -1.78
C LYS A 13 -3.00 -7.37 -0.69
N SER A 14 -1.74 -7.66 -0.98
CA SER A 14 -0.83 -8.20 0.03
C SER A 14 -0.40 -7.17 1.06
N GLY A 15 -0.70 -5.91 0.82
CA GLY A 15 -0.27 -4.82 1.67
C GLY A 15 1.02 -4.15 1.21
N LEU A 16 1.65 -4.68 0.17
CA LEU A 16 2.86 -4.07 -0.34
C LEU A 16 2.52 -2.73 -0.99
N ILE A 17 3.29 -1.70 -0.70
CA ILE A 17 3.10 -0.37 -1.27
C ILE A 17 4.32 0.00 -2.08
N GLY A 18 4.11 0.46 -3.29
CA GLY A 18 5.20 0.92 -4.15
C GLY A 18 4.78 2.15 -4.93
N LYS A 19 5.78 2.90 -5.40
CA LYS A 19 5.51 4.07 -6.23
C LYS A 19 5.70 3.64 -7.67
N PHE A 20 4.64 3.69 -8.44
CA PHE A 20 4.62 3.14 -9.79
C PHE A 20 5.55 3.89 -10.73
N TYR A 21 6.31 3.15 -11.51
CA TYR A 21 7.23 3.74 -12.46
C TYR A 21 6.84 3.39 -13.89
N ASN A 22 6.86 2.12 -14.27
CA ASN A 22 6.47 1.75 -15.62
C ASN A 22 6.12 0.26 -15.72
N ILE A 23 5.67 -0.14 -16.90
CA ILE A 23 5.37 -1.52 -17.21
C ILE A 23 6.28 -1.94 -18.35
N GLU A 24 6.93 -3.09 -18.20
CA GLU A 24 7.80 -3.63 -19.25
C GLU A 24 7.40 -5.04 -19.57
N GLU A 25 7.86 -5.53 -20.72
CA GLU A 25 7.65 -6.92 -21.04
C GLU A 25 8.57 -7.77 -20.21
N GLY A 26 8.06 -8.83 -19.65
CA GLY A 26 8.86 -9.77 -18.90
C GLY A 26 9.17 -11.00 -19.71
N TYR A 27 9.51 -12.10 -19.03
CA TYR A 27 9.83 -13.32 -19.68
C TYR A 27 8.55 -14.06 -20.04
N ASP A 28 8.59 -14.79 -21.14
CA ASP A 28 7.53 -15.72 -21.53
C ASP A 28 6.16 -15.05 -21.65
N GLY A 29 6.15 -13.83 -22.16
CA GLY A 29 4.88 -13.14 -22.36
C GLY A 29 4.31 -12.49 -21.12
N ASN A 30 4.97 -12.66 -19.99
CA ASN A 30 4.53 -11.99 -18.77
C ASN A 30 4.85 -10.50 -18.83
N ILE A 31 4.32 -9.74 -17.90
CA ILE A 31 4.66 -8.33 -17.80
C ILE A 31 5.35 -8.08 -16.48
N GLN A 32 6.17 -7.07 -16.44
CA GLN A 32 6.83 -6.65 -15.23
C GLN A 32 6.37 -5.26 -14.86
N ILE A 33 5.84 -5.13 -13.64
CA ILE A 33 5.43 -3.84 -13.11
C ILE A 33 6.59 -3.33 -12.28
N ASN A 34 7.13 -2.18 -12.67
CA ASN A 34 8.26 -1.61 -11.96
C ASN A 34 7.81 -0.49 -11.06
N PHE A 35 8.11 -0.64 -9.78
CA PHE A 35 7.96 0.43 -8.80
C PHE A 35 9.35 1.03 -8.55
N GLU A 36 9.42 2.13 -7.84
CA GLU A 36 10.71 2.79 -7.66
C GLU A 36 11.74 1.89 -7.01
N GLU A 37 11.32 1.04 -6.09
CA GLU A 37 12.26 0.27 -5.33
C GLU A 37 12.26 -1.21 -5.62
N PHE A 38 11.33 -1.71 -6.39
CA PHE A 38 11.27 -3.14 -6.69
C PHE A 38 10.41 -3.38 -7.92
N GLY A 39 10.45 -4.60 -8.44
CA GLY A 39 9.62 -5.00 -9.56
C GLY A 39 8.78 -6.21 -9.20
N TYR A 40 7.68 -6.37 -9.92
CA TYR A 40 6.77 -7.46 -9.66
C TYR A 40 6.28 -8.00 -10.99
N GLU A 41 6.25 -9.32 -11.13
CA GLU A 41 5.87 -9.94 -12.39
C GLU A 41 4.45 -10.45 -12.32
N TYR A 42 3.69 -10.22 -13.37
CA TYR A 42 2.32 -10.69 -13.49
C TYR A 42 2.15 -11.37 -14.84
N GLU A 43 1.15 -12.22 -14.96
CA GLU A 43 0.90 -12.90 -16.24
C GLU A 43 0.38 -11.92 -17.28
N ASP A 44 -0.42 -10.97 -16.88
CA ASP A 44 -0.93 -9.97 -17.80
C ASP A 44 -1.38 -8.74 -17.01
N ILE A 45 -1.77 -7.71 -17.72
CA ILE A 45 -2.13 -6.45 -17.12
C ILE A 45 -3.39 -6.55 -16.26
N GLU A 46 -4.29 -7.44 -16.64
CA GLU A 46 -5.52 -7.60 -15.90
C GLU A 46 -5.23 -8.18 -14.52
N GLN A 47 -4.30 -9.11 -14.43
CA GLN A 47 -3.92 -9.68 -13.15
C GLN A 47 -3.34 -8.61 -12.23
N PHE A 48 -2.54 -7.70 -12.80
CA PHE A 48 -1.99 -6.59 -12.01
C PHE A 48 -3.11 -5.71 -11.49
N TYR A 49 -4.03 -5.28 -12.36
CA TYR A 49 -5.09 -4.38 -11.92
C TYR A 49 -6.00 -5.06 -10.88
N ASN A 50 -6.19 -6.36 -10.98
CA ASN A 50 -6.99 -7.07 -9.99
C ASN A 50 -6.30 -7.17 -8.64
N ASP A 51 -4.98 -7.00 -8.61
CA ASP A 51 -4.22 -7.07 -7.36
C ASP A 51 -4.10 -5.71 -6.67
N ILE A 52 -4.57 -4.64 -7.32
CA ILE A 52 -4.49 -3.31 -6.72
C ILE A 52 -5.63 -3.13 -5.74
N LYS A 53 -5.30 -2.71 -4.52
CA LYS A 53 -6.29 -2.40 -3.52
C LYS A 53 -6.62 -0.91 -3.51
N LEU A 54 -5.59 -0.07 -3.55
CA LEU A 54 -5.73 1.38 -3.55
C LEU A 54 -4.61 2.00 -4.36
N HIS A 55 -4.86 3.15 -4.93
CA HIS A 55 -3.78 3.90 -5.57
C HIS A 55 -4.08 5.40 -5.48
N SER A 56 -3.04 6.21 -5.39
CA SER A 56 -3.18 7.66 -5.29
C SER A 56 -1.83 8.32 -5.46
N LYS A 57 -1.83 9.56 -5.92
CA LYS A 57 -0.61 10.34 -5.95
C LYS A 57 -0.16 10.76 -4.56
N ILE A 58 -1.04 10.65 -3.56
CA ILE A 58 -0.77 11.09 -2.21
C ILE A 58 -0.62 9.85 -1.33
N LEU A 59 0.54 9.69 -0.73
CA LEU A 59 0.88 8.47 0.02
C LEU A 59 -0.11 8.18 1.15
N SER A 60 -0.52 9.21 1.89
CA SER A 60 -1.43 9.01 3.00
C SER A 60 -2.76 8.43 2.56
N GLU A 61 -3.12 8.58 1.28
CA GLU A 61 -4.39 8.08 0.79
C GLU A 61 -4.39 6.58 0.53
N VAL A 62 -3.25 5.91 0.58
CA VAL A 62 -3.22 4.45 0.49
C VAL A 62 -3.06 3.80 1.85
N VAL A 63 -3.07 4.57 2.93
CA VAL A 63 -3.03 4.05 4.29
C VAL A 63 -4.43 3.70 4.72
N GLU A 64 -4.57 2.64 5.51
CA GLU A 64 -5.86 2.20 6.04
C GLU A 64 -5.81 2.11 7.56
N VAL A 65 -6.97 2.18 8.19
CA VAL A 65 -7.07 1.94 9.60
C VAL A 65 -6.52 0.54 9.89
N GLY A 66 -5.70 0.43 10.91
CA GLY A 66 -5.03 -0.82 11.24
C GLY A 66 -3.60 -0.90 10.77
N ASP A 67 -3.18 0.03 9.89
CA ASP A 67 -1.79 0.11 9.49
C ASP A 67 -0.97 0.78 10.58
N PHE A 68 0.34 0.53 10.54
CA PHE A 68 1.27 1.23 11.43
C PHE A 68 2.03 2.24 10.59
N VAL A 69 1.92 3.51 10.94
CA VAL A 69 2.63 4.58 10.26
C VAL A 69 3.62 5.16 11.25
N ASN A 70 4.88 5.19 10.89
CA ASN A 70 5.95 5.64 11.80
C ASN A 70 5.87 4.85 13.11
N GLU A 71 5.52 3.56 12.98
CA GLU A 71 5.41 2.64 14.13
C GLU A 71 4.26 2.95 15.06
N LYS A 72 3.29 3.77 14.62
CA LYS A 72 2.12 4.10 15.41
C LYS A 72 0.88 3.50 14.75
N LEU A 73 0.07 2.82 15.54
CA LEU A 73 -1.14 2.18 15.02
C LEU A 73 -2.18 3.23 14.68
N ILE A 74 -2.62 3.24 13.43
CA ILE A 74 -3.61 4.21 12.97
C ILE A 74 -5.00 3.67 13.26
N HIS A 75 -5.79 4.40 14.04
CA HIS A 75 -7.12 3.95 14.43
C HIS A 75 -8.24 4.78 13.80
N LYS A 76 -7.90 5.86 13.12
CA LYS A 76 -8.90 6.69 12.47
C LYS A 76 -8.25 7.48 11.35
N ILE A 77 -8.95 7.67 10.26
CA ILE A 77 -8.47 8.48 9.14
C ILE A 77 -9.55 9.49 8.81
N ASP A 78 -9.16 10.77 8.74
CA ASP A 78 -10.07 11.84 8.38
C ASP A 78 -9.56 12.44 7.08
N LYS A 79 -10.28 12.22 5.98
CA LYS A 79 -9.79 12.58 4.67
C LYS A 79 -10.79 13.48 3.98
N GLY A 80 -10.31 14.56 3.41
CA GLY A 80 -11.13 15.48 2.65
C GLY A 80 -10.46 15.82 1.33
N PRO A 81 -11.00 16.81 0.60
CA PRO A 81 -10.44 17.11 -0.72
C PRO A 81 -9.01 17.62 -0.67
N ASN A 82 -8.64 18.29 0.42
CA ASN A 82 -7.32 18.90 0.51
C ASN A 82 -6.54 18.46 1.71
N TYR A 83 -6.97 17.41 2.42
CA TYR A 83 -6.27 17.02 3.62
C TYR A 83 -6.47 15.53 3.90
N CYS A 84 -5.56 14.96 4.67
CA CYS A 84 -5.68 13.59 5.14
C CYS A 84 -4.95 13.50 6.47
N TYR A 85 -5.70 13.25 7.54
CA TYR A 85 -5.13 13.13 8.87
C TYR A 85 -5.20 11.68 9.33
N LEU A 86 -4.07 11.15 9.74
CA LEU A 86 -3.98 9.78 10.26
C LEU A 86 -3.86 9.88 11.77
N TYR A 87 -4.83 9.33 12.49
CA TYR A 87 -4.89 9.48 13.93
C TYR A 87 -4.33 8.26 14.66
N TYR A 88 -3.50 8.51 15.66
CA TYR A 88 -2.97 7.47 16.51
C TYR A 88 -3.00 7.94 17.97
N GLY A 89 -2.94 6.98 18.89
CA GLY A 89 -2.90 7.32 20.31
C GLY A 89 -4.11 8.14 20.71
N ASN A 90 -3.83 9.17 21.54
CA ASN A 90 -4.87 9.99 22.06
C ASN A 90 -4.97 11.24 21.23
N CYS A 91 -5.65 11.25 20.14
CA CYS A 91 -5.90 12.45 19.32
C CYS A 91 -4.64 13.01 18.67
N LYS A 92 -3.62 12.17 18.46
CA LYS A 92 -2.43 12.62 17.77
C LYS A 92 -2.56 12.31 16.29
N THR A 93 -1.96 13.13 15.44
CA THR A 93 -2.11 12.98 14.02
C THR A 93 -0.79 12.93 13.28
N ILE A 94 -0.79 12.26 12.14
CA ILE A 94 0.32 12.26 11.21
C ILE A 94 -0.24 12.72 9.87
N VAL A 95 0.44 13.66 9.22
CA VAL A 95 0.05 14.11 7.88
C VAL A 95 1.05 13.58 6.87
N ASP A 96 0.70 13.72 5.60
CA ASP A 96 1.42 13.06 4.52
C ASP A 96 2.93 13.27 4.56
N TYR A 97 3.38 14.51 4.71
CA TYR A 97 4.82 14.77 4.63
C TYR A 97 5.58 14.24 5.85
N GLN A 98 4.87 13.83 6.89
CA GLN A 98 5.50 13.29 8.08
C GLN A 98 5.69 11.78 8.01
N ILE A 99 5.12 11.12 7.01
CA ILE A 99 5.21 9.68 6.92
C ILE A 99 6.62 9.26 6.56
N LYS A 100 7.20 8.40 7.38
CA LYS A 100 8.52 7.86 7.10
C LYS A 100 8.48 6.36 6.85
N THR A 101 7.61 5.65 7.52
CA THR A 101 7.49 4.21 7.34
C THR A 101 6.03 3.81 7.42
N ILE A 102 5.67 2.77 6.69
CA ILE A 102 4.34 2.18 6.75
C ILE A 102 4.51 0.67 6.83
N LEU A 103 3.90 0.06 7.85
CA LEU A 103 3.75 -1.38 7.90
C LEU A 103 2.26 -1.63 7.80
N THR A 104 1.82 -2.19 6.68
CA THR A 104 0.39 -2.36 6.48
C THR A 104 -0.14 -3.49 7.34
N LYS A 105 -1.44 -3.44 7.63
CA LYS A 105 -2.06 -4.48 8.45
C LYS A 105 -1.90 -5.85 7.81
N GLU A 106 -1.93 -5.94 6.48
CA GLU A 106 -1.74 -7.21 5.80
C GLU A 106 -0.33 -7.75 6.03
N GLN A 107 0.68 -6.87 5.95
CA GLN A 107 2.06 -7.28 6.19
C GLN A 107 2.27 -7.67 7.64
N PHE A 108 1.65 -6.94 8.56
CA PHE A 108 1.76 -7.25 9.97
C PHE A 108 1.19 -8.64 10.23
N LEU A 109 0.00 -8.92 9.70
CA LEU A 109 -0.63 -10.21 9.92
C LEU A 109 0.15 -11.35 9.27
N ALA A 110 0.77 -11.11 8.13
CA ALA A 110 1.54 -12.13 7.44
C ALA A 110 2.80 -12.50 8.20
N ASN A 111 3.33 -11.60 9.00
CA ASN A 111 4.61 -11.80 9.67
C ASN A 111 4.52 -12.04 11.16
N CYS A 112 3.33 -12.00 11.73
CA CYS A 112 3.24 -12.16 13.18
C CYS A 112 3.18 -13.64 13.53
N TYR A 113 3.64 -13.96 14.74
CA TYR A 113 3.60 -15.33 15.25
C TYR A 113 2.16 -15.64 15.67
N LYS A 114 1.65 -16.76 15.24
CA LYS A 114 0.30 -17.14 15.58
C LYS A 114 0.33 -18.21 16.66
N VAL A 115 -0.22 -17.86 17.81
CA VAL A 115 -0.21 -18.72 18.96
C VAL A 115 -1.11 -19.93 18.71
N GLY A 116 -0.66 -21.09 19.11
CA GLY A 116 -1.47 -22.29 18.94
C GLY A 116 -1.42 -22.88 17.56
N GLY A 117 -0.79 -22.22 16.67
CA GLY A 117 -0.70 -22.73 15.33
C GLY A 117 -1.98 -22.73 14.58
N GLU A 118 -3.03 -22.07 15.03
CA GLU A 118 -4.12 -22.11 14.36
C GLU A 118 -4.45 -21.04 13.66
N ASP A 119 -5.09 -21.12 12.76
CA ASP A 119 -5.37 -20.21 12.01
C ASP A 119 -6.60 -20.13 11.82
N GLU A 120 -7.23 -20.48 12.21
CA GLU A 120 -8.44 -20.45 12.03
C GLU A 120 -8.97 -19.60 11.67
#